data_b8a7445d92da2805e0c03c67b198f7ed
#
_entry.id   b8a7445d92da2805e0c03c67b198f7ed
#
_cell.length_a   1.000
_cell.length_b   1.000
_cell.length_c   1.000
_cell.angle_alpha   90.00
_cell.angle_beta   90.00
_cell.angle_gamma   90.00
#
_symmetry.space_group_name_H-M   'P 1'
#
loop_
_entity.id
_entity.type
_entity.pdbx_description
1 polymer ?
#
loop_
_entity_poly.entity_id
_entity_poly.type
_entity_poly.pdbx_seq_one_letter_code
_entity_poly.pdbx_strand_id
1 'polypeptide(L)'
;DMDSFVDYFILNEFTCNYDVGSRSTYVYKDLRGKFNMCIWDFNACCDNFHFSQTDPQKFQMQYITWYYMLIKDEHFVNRVIERYNQLRETYLSDEYLLNYIDETIEWLGPAVDRNFEVWGYTFEDYTPLYPSERNPENYDEAVEQLKTFIVERGAWMDENIKILKQYCHESKIKKFNH
;
A
#
# COMPACT_ATOMS: atom_id res chain seq x y z
N ASP A 1 -5.83 -17.72 -6.44
CA ASP A 1 -4.75 -18.08 -5.54
C ASP A 1 -4.86 -17.27 -4.26
N MET A 2 -5.01 -17.92 -3.12
CA MET A 2 -5.25 -17.23 -1.83
C MET A 2 -4.08 -16.34 -1.44
N ASP A 3 -2.86 -16.81 -1.59
CA ASP A 3 -1.66 -16.08 -1.17
C ASP A 3 -1.49 -14.79 -1.99
N SER A 4 -1.73 -14.87 -3.29
CA SER A 4 -1.72 -13.70 -4.16
C SER A 4 -2.76 -12.64 -3.76
N PHE A 5 -3.96 -13.06 -3.34
CA PHE A 5 -5.00 -12.13 -2.87
C PHE A 5 -4.64 -11.54 -1.50
N VAL A 6 -4.00 -12.30 -0.63
CA VAL A 6 -3.53 -11.84 0.67
C VAL A 6 -2.40 -10.82 0.50
N ASP A 7 -1.38 -11.13 -0.30
CA ASP A 7 -0.26 -10.21 -0.54
C ASP A 7 -0.72 -8.91 -1.22
N TYR A 8 -1.64 -9.01 -2.19
CA TYR A 8 -2.23 -7.83 -2.82
C TYR A 8 -3.02 -6.96 -1.82
N PHE A 9 -3.82 -7.60 -0.93
CA PHE A 9 -4.51 -6.88 0.14
C PHE A 9 -3.51 -6.11 1.01
N ILE A 10 -2.49 -6.80 1.52
CA ILE A 10 -1.51 -6.21 2.44
C ILE A 10 -0.77 -5.05 1.79
N LEU A 11 -0.30 -5.21 0.55
CA LEU A 11 0.46 -4.17 -0.12
C LEU A 11 -0.39 -2.92 -0.37
N ASN A 12 -1.61 -3.07 -0.89
CA ASN A 12 -2.49 -1.94 -1.13
C ASN A 12 -3.00 -1.30 0.16
N GLU A 13 -3.23 -2.09 1.20
CA GLU A 13 -3.58 -1.59 2.53
C GLU A 13 -2.43 -0.80 3.15
N PHE A 14 -1.22 -1.35 3.14
CA PHE A 14 -0.04 -0.72 3.71
C PHE A 14 0.30 0.61 3.03
N THR A 15 0.22 0.66 1.71
CA THR A 15 0.52 1.86 0.94
C THR A 15 -0.67 2.82 0.80
N CYS A 16 -1.84 2.47 1.31
CA CYS A 16 -3.09 3.21 1.12
C CYS A 16 -3.33 3.57 -0.35
N ASN A 17 -3.21 2.61 -1.26
CA ASN A 17 -3.39 2.85 -2.69
C ASN A 17 -4.83 3.25 -3.01
N TYR A 18 -5.05 4.51 -3.41
CA TYR A 18 -6.38 5.07 -3.62
C TYR A 18 -7.13 4.45 -4.80
N ASP A 19 -6.43 4.13 -5.87
CA ASP A 19 -7.04 3.64 -7.11
C ASP A 19 -7.43 2.16 -7.07
N VAL A 20 -7.03 1.44 -6.03
CA VAL A 20 -7.30 0.01 -5.92
C VAL A 20 -8.81 -0.29 -5.97
N GLY A 21 -9.17 -1.32 -6.72
CA GLY A 21 -10.54 -1.85 -6.81
C GLY A 21 -11.49 -1.07 -7.73
N SER A 22 -11.23 0.20 -8.00
CA SER A 22 -12.01 1.00 -8.95
C SER A 22 -11.28 1.18 -10.29
N ARG A 23 -9.97 1.27 -10.23
CA ARG A 23 -9.06 1.38 -11.37
C ARG A 23 -7.84 0.51 -11.10
N SER A 24 -6.92 0.42 -12.04
CA SER A 24 -5.59 -0.19 -11.83
C SER A 24 -5.61 -1.56 -11.10
N THR A 25 -6.71 -2.32 -11.27
CA THR A 25 -6.91 -3.61 -10.61
C THR A 25 -7.01 -4.71 -11.65
N TYR A 26 -6.00 -5.55 -11.71
CA TYR A 26 -5.85 -6.59 -12.71
C TYR A 26 -5.70 -7.96 -12.09
N VAL A 27 -6.25 -8.94 -12.77
CA VAL A 27 -6.06 -10.36 -12.46
C VAL A 27 -5.52 -11.09 -13.67
N TYR A 28 -4.70 -12.08 -13.45
CA TYR A 28 -4.25 -12.97 -14.51
C TYR A 28 -4.41 -14.43 -14.11
N LYS A 29 -4.39 -15.30 -15.10
CA LYS A 29 -4.49 -16.74 -14.92
C LYS A 29 -3.81 -17.47 -16.06
N ASP A 30 -2.89 -18.34 -15.73
CA ASP A 30 -2.32 -19.29 -16.68
C ASP A 30 -3.33 -20.37 -17.07
N LEU A 31 -3.08 -21.08 -18.16
CA LEU A 31 -4.01 -22.04 -18.78
C LEU A 31 -4.61 -23.03 -17.78
N ARG A 32 -3.83 -23.54 -16.83
CA ARG A 32 -4.25 -24.48 -15.78
C ARG A 32 -4.07 -23.94 -14.36
N GLY A 33 -3.73 -22.67 -14.25
CA GLY A 33 -3.46 -22.01 -12.98
C GLY A 33 -4.72 -21.54 -12.27
N LYS A 34 -4.51 -20.89 -11.13
CA LYS A 34 -5.51 -20.14 -10.38
C LYS A 34 -5.48 -18.66 -10.82
N PHE A 35 -6.54 -17.93 -10.50
CA PHE A 35 -6.51 -16.46 -10.61
C PHE A 35 -5.54 -15.88 -9.60
N ASN A 36 -4.71 -14.94 -10.06
CA ASN A 36 -3.76 -14.19 -9.26
C ASN A 36 -4.01 -12.70 -9.45
N MET A 37 -3.73 -11.92 -8.41
CA MET A 37 -3.75 -10.46 -8.49
C MET A 37 -2.46 -9.96 -9.14
N CYS A 38 -2.56 -8.88 -9.91
CA CYS A 38 -1.42 -8.20 -10.50
C CYS A 38 -1.25 -6.83 -9.85
N ILE A 39 -0.03 -6.54 -9.40
CA ILE A 39 0.33 -5.22 -8.87
C ILE A 39 0.53 -4.27 -10.03
N TRP A 40 -0.16 -3.12 -10.00
CA TRP A 40 -0.13 -2.14 -11.07
C TRP A 40 -0.45 -0.74 -10.55
N ASP A 41 0.30 0.26 -11.05
CA ASP A 41 0.01 1.69 -10.93
C ASP A 41 -0.16 2.22 -9.49
N PHE A 42 0.97 2.34 -8.79
CA PHE A 42 1.03 2.77 -7.39
C PHE A 42 1.30 4.28 -7.22
N ASN A 43 1.10 5.09 -8.28
CA ASN A 43 1.31 6.53 -8.23
C ASN A 43 0.38 7.27 -7.24
N ALA A 44 -0.80 6.71 -6.96
CA ALA A 44 -1.78 7.27 -6.02
C ALA A 44 -1.68 6.68 -4.61
N CYS A 45 -0.55 6.05 -4.25
CA CYS A 45 -0.29 5.52 -2.92
C CYS A 45 0.46 6.51 -2.01
N CYS A 46 0.60 6.16 -0.73
CA CYS A 46 1.39 6.89 0.26
C CYS A 46 1.03 8.38 0.33
N ASP A 47 -0.26 8.68 0.36
CA ASP A 47 -0.84 10.03 0.36
C ASP A 47 -0.55 10.87 -0.90
N ASN A 48 -0.14 10.25 -2.01
CA ASN A 48 0.13 10.95 -3.27
C ASN A 48 -1.12 11.07 -4.18
N PHE A 49 -2.33 11.12 -3.61
CA PHE A 49 -3.56 11.33 -4.36
C PHE A 49 -3.97 12.80 -4.36
N HIS A 50 -4.15 13.38 -5.54
CA HIS A 50 -4.28 14.83 -5.71
C HIS A 50 -5.63 15.42 -5.23
N PHE A 51 -6.71 14.66 -5.18
CA PHE A 51 -8.03 15.20 -4.80
C PHE A 51 -8.31 15.21 -3.31
N SER A 52 -7.64 14.38 -2.52
CA SER A 52 -7.90 14.28 -1.09
C SER A 52 -6.71 13.69 -0.35
N GLN A 53 -6.56 14.11 0.90
CA GLN A 53 -5.60 13.54 1.81
C GLN A 53 -6.00 12.11 2.17
N THR A 54 -5.03 11.22 2.19
CA THR A 54 -5.18 9.86 2.69
C THR A 54 -4.87 9.83 4.18
N ASP A 55 -5.81 9.34 4.97
CA ASP A 55 -5.58 9.15 6.41
C ASP A 55 -4.82 7.83 6.63
N PRO A 56 -3.56 7.87 7.11
CA PRO A 56 -2.77 6.66 7.35
C PRO A 56 -3.31 5.81 8.50
N GLN A 57 -4.25 6.35 9.29
CA GLN A 57 -4.84 5.70 10.46
C GLN A 57 -6.23 5.10 10.17
N LYS A 58 -6.49 4.71 8.93
CA LYS A 58 -7.73 4.04 8.52
C LYS A 58 -7.46 2.85 7.61
N PHE A 59 -8.32 1.84 7.67
CA PHE A 59 -8.32 0.77 6.68
C PHE A 59 -8.88 1.26 5.35
N GLN A 60 -8.23 0.89 4.24
CA GLN A 60 -8.61 1.24 2.87
C GLN A 60 -9.31 0.06 2.18
N MET A 61 -8.73 -1.13 2.26
CA MET A 61 -9.14 -2.30 1.49
C MET A 61 -10.48 -2.91 1.91
N GLN A 62 -10.95 -2.62 3.10
CA GLN A 62 -12.18 -3.21 3.65
C GLN A 62 -13.45 -2.88 2.84
N TYR A 63 -13.42 -1.81 2.05
CA TYR A 63 -14.57 -1.36 1.23
C TYR A 63 -14.43 -1.71 -0.24
N ILE A 64 -13.29 -2.32 -0.63
CA ILE A 64 -12.92 -2.49 -2.03
C ILE A 64 -13.51 -3.80 -2.57
N THR A 65 -14.39 -3.69 -3.57
CA THR A 65 -14.90 -4.76 -4.44
C THR A 65 -14.95 -6.17 -3.79
N TRP A 66 -14.12 -7.10 -4.25
CA TRP A 66 -14.08 -8.48 -3.73
C TRP A 66 -13.56 -8.55 -2.29
N TYR A 67 -12.68 -7.64 -1.88
CA TYR A 67 -12.10 -7.62 -0.54
C TYR A 67 -13.14 -7.31 0.53
N TYR A 68 -14.18 -6.51 0.21
CA TYR A 68 -15.33 -6.35 1.08
C TYR A 68 -16.01 -7.69 1.43
N MET A 69 -15.97 -8.67 0.51
CA MET A 69 -16.52 -10.01 0.76
C MET A 69 -15.47 -10.93 1.40
N LEU A 70 -14.20 -10.84 1.00
CA LEU A 70 -13.14 -11.70 1.52
C LEU A 70 -12.86 -11.45 3.01
N ILE A 71 -12.90 -10.20 3.48
CA ILE A 71 -12.70 -9.90 4.90
C ILE A 71 -13.82 -10.42 5.81
N LYS A 72 -14.94 -10.88 5.26
CA LYS A 72 -15.99 -11.56 6.03
C LYS A 72 -15.70 -13.03 6.33
N ASP A 73 -14.66 -13.57 5.70
CA ASP A 73 -14.23 -14.95 5.92
C ASP A 73 -13.04 -14.98 6.88
N GLU A 74 -13.22 -15.65 8.02
CA GLU A 74 -12.20 -15.72 9.08
C GLU A 74 -10.89 -16.34 8.59
N HIS A 75 -10.96 -17.33 7.70
CA HIS A 75 -9.75 -17.92 7.15
C HIS A 75 -8.92 -16.91 6.35
N PHE A 76 -9.56 -16.08 5.52
CA PHE A 76 -8.89 -15.00 4.80
C PHE A 76 -8.26 -13.99 5.75
N VAL A 77 -9.02 -13.52 6.75
CA VAL A 77 -8.54 -12.51 7.73
C VAL A 77 -7.36 -13.04 8.54
N ASN A 78 -7.41 -14.30 9.01
CA ASN A 78 -6.31 -14.91 9.72
C ASN A 78 -5.04 -15.00 8.85
N ARG A 79 -5.18 -15.35 7.57
CA ARG A 79 -4.06 -15.36 6.61
C ARG A 79 -3.46 -13.96 6.39
N VAL A 80 -4.31 -12.93 6.27
CA VAL A 80 -3.85 -11.53 6.16
C VAL A 80 -3.04 -11.13 7.39
N ILE A 81 -3.54 -11.39 8.59
CA ILE A 81 -2.85 -11.02 9.84
C ILE A 81 -1.52 -11.77 9.98
N GLU A 82 -1.52 -13.07 9.75
CA GLU A 82 -0.31 -13.90 9.81
C GLU A 82 0.75 -13.41 8.82
N ARG A 83 0.34 -13.20 7.56
CA ARG A 83 1.24 -12.78 6.50
C ARG A 83 1.76 -11.36 6.72
N TYR A 84 0.91 -10.44 7.19
CA TYR A 84 1.33 -9.10 7.54
C TYR A 84 2.43 -9.12 8.61
N ASN A 85 2.25 -9.87 9.70
CA ASN A 85 3.25 -9.97 10.76
C ASN A 85 4.59 -10.52 10.22
N GLN A 86 4.56 -11.55 9.36
CA GLN A 86 5.78 -12.07 8.71
C GLN A 86 6.48 -11.00 7.85
N LEU A 87 5.71 -10.20 7.11
CA LEU A 87 6.25 -9.14 6.27
C LEU A 87 6.81 -7.99 7.10
N ARG A 88 6.21 -7.65 8.24
CA ARG A 88 6.74 -6.62 9.18
C ARG A 88 8.08 -7.01 9.80
N GLU A 89 8.35 -8.29 9.93
CA GLU A 89 9.67 -8.79 10.38
C GLU A 89 10.74 -8.73 9.26
N THR A 90 10.34 -8.44 8.01
CA THR A 90 11.22 -8.51 6.84
C THR A 90 11.02 -7.32 5.88
N TYR A 91 10.34 -7.57 4.76
CA TYR A 91 10.22 -6.62 3.63
C TYR A 91 9.36 -5.39 3.90
N LEU A 92 8.47 -5.42 4.87
CA LEU A 92 7.68 -4.27 5.31
C LEU A 92 8.18 -3.66 6.62
N SER A 93 9.35 -4.09 7.15
CA SER A 93 9.94 -3.43 8.32
C SER A 93 10.36 -2.00 7.96
N ASP A 94 10.29 -1.10 8.93
CA ASP A 94 10.72 0.28 8.74
C ASP A 94 12.18 0.34 8.29
N GLU A 95 13.05 -0.44 8.95
CA GLU A 95 14.47 -0.53 8.61
C GLU A 95 14.67 -0.93 7.13
N TYR A 96 13.99 -1.99 6.66
CA TYR A 96 14.13 -2.44 5.28
C TYR A 96 13.65 -1.39 4.29
N LEU A 97 12.45 -0.82 4.51
CA LEU A 97 11.85 0.14 3.57
C LEU A 97 12.63 1.46 3.51
N LEU A 98 13.05 1.98 4.66
CA LEU A 98 13.84 3.22 4.70
C LEU A 98 15.20 3.04 4.04
N ASN A 99 15.90 1.94 4.35
CA ASN A 99 17.17 1.62 3.70
C ASN A 99 17.00 1.42 2.19
N TYR A 100 15.94 0.74 1.75
CA TYR A 100 15.66 0.54 0.32
C TYR A 100 15.44 1.87 -0.42
N ILE A 101 14.75 2.84 0.21
CA ILE A 101 14.58 4.19 -0.34
C ILE A 101 15.95 4.86 -0.47
N ASP A 102 16.76 4.86 0.59
CA ASP A 102 18.07 5.53 0.61
C ASP A 102 19.04 4.92 -0.40
N GLU A 103 19.13 3.60 -0.45
CA GLU A 103 19.95 2.87 -1.44
C GLU A 103 19.48 3.15 -2.88
N THR A 104 18.17 3.28 -3.10
CA THR A 104 17.61 3.62 -4.42
C THR A 104 17.99 5.04 -4.83
N ILE A 105 17.93 5.99 -3.90
CA ILE A 105 18.36 7.39 -4.15
C ILE A 105 19.85 7.45 -4.46
N GLU A 106 20.66 6.75 -3.69
CA GLU A 106 22.12 6.66 -3.95
C GLU A 106 22.40 6.05 -5.32
N TRP A 107 21.68 4.98 -5.69
CA TRP A 107 21.82 4.34 -7.00
C TRP A 107 21.40 5.25 -8.16
N LEU A 108 20.35 6.04 -7.99
CA LEU A 108 19.91 7.04 -8.97
C LEU A 108 20.96 8.14 -9.15
N GLY A 109 21.60 8.56 -8.06
CA GLY A 109 22.68 9.55 -8.04
C GLY A 109 22.35 10.81 -8.86
N PRO A 110 23.24 11.27 -9.76
CA PRO A 110 23.03 12.49 -10.54
C PRO A 110 21.83 12.47 -11.50
N ALA A 111 21.12 11.32 -11.64
CA ALA A 111 19.90 11.27 -12.43
C ALA A 111 18.76 12.05 -11.76
N VAL A 112 18.76 12.15 -10.43
CA VAL A 112 17.82 12.97 -9.68
C VAL A 112 17.97 14.44 -10.06
N ASP A 113 19.22 14.96 -10.03
CA ASP A 113 19.48 16.36 -10.38
C ASP A 113 19.06 16.66 -11.82
N ARG A 114 19.45 15.82 -12.78
CA ARG A 114 19.04 15.98 -14.18
C ARG A 114 17.54 15.93 -14.39
N ASN A 115 16.81 15.11 -13.60
CA ASN A 115 15.36 15.09 -13.67
C ASN A 115 14.78 16.43 -13.25
N PHE A 116 15.26 17.00 -12.15
CA PHE A 116 14.72 18.24 -11.63
C PHE A 116 15.30 19.52 -12.26
N GLU A 117 16.39 19.43 -13.03
CA GLU A 117 16.76 20.50 -13.99
C GLU A 117 15.64 20.72 -15.03
N VAL A 118 14.92 19.65 -15.39
CA VAL A 118 13.83 19.69 -16.38
C VAL A 118 12.45 19.90 -15.71
N TRP A 119 12.20 19.20 -14.60
CA TRP A 119 10.88 19.09 -13.98
C TRP A 119 10.78 19.78 -12.62
N GLY A 120 11.81 20.55 -12.20
CA GLY A 120 11.85 21.21 -10.90
C GLY A 120 10.70 22.20 -10.67
N TYR A 121 10.16 22.78 -11.76
CA TYR A 121 8.97 23.65 -11.70
C TYR A 121 7.74 22.94 -11.08
N THR A 122 7.72 21.62 -11.01
CA THR A 122 6.60 20.87 -10.40
C THR A 122 6.49 21.10 -8.90
N PHE A 123 7.52 21.59 -8.25
CA PHE A 123 7.47 21.97 -6.84
C PHE A 123 7.00 23.42 -6.62
N GLU A 124 7.14 24.29 -7.63
CA GLU A 124 6.83 25.72 -7.54
C GLU A 124 5.51 26.08 -8.24
N ASP A 125 5.39 25.69 -9.52
CA ASP A 125 4.29 26.11 -10.40
C ASP A 125 3.15 25.11 -10.47
N TYR A 126 3.41 23.83 -10.18
CA TYR A 126 2.43 22.77 -10.26
C TYR A 126 2.31 22.01 -8.94
N THR A 127 1.39 22.45 -8.11
CA THR A 127 1.12 21.87 -6.79
C THR A 127 -0.17 21.05 -6.83
N PRO A 128 -0.10 19.76 -7.22
CA PRO A 128 -1.30 18.97 -7.55
C PRO A 128 -2.07 18.47 -6.34
N LEU A 129 -1.46 18.47 -5.14
CA LEU A 129 -2.09 17.87 -3.96
C LEU A 129 -3.04 18.85 -3.27
N TYR A 130 -4.19 18.35 -2.83
CA TYR A 130 -5.16 19.11 -2.04
C TYR A 130 -5.41 18.40 -0.69
N PRO A 131 -5.38 19.11 0.44
CA PRO A 131 -5.10 20.54 0.57
C PRO A 131 -3.64 20.88 0.21
N SER A 132 -3.39 22.15 -0.12
CA SER A 132 -2.12 22.61 -0.72
C SER A 132 -0.90 22.42 0.18
N GLU A 133 -1.11 22.40 1.49
CA GLU A 133 -0.08 22.20 2.50
C GLU A 133 0.60 20.83 2.43
N ARG A 134 0.02 19.90 1.65
CA ARG A 134 0.61 18.57 1.40
C ARG A 134 1.69 18.58 0.33
N ASN A 135 1.75 19.65 -0.49
CA ASN A 135 2.74 19.69 -1.56
C ASN A 135 4.13 19.96 -0.96
N PRO A 136 5.12 19.08 -1.24
CA PRO A 136 6.49 19.33 -0.81
C PRO A 136 7.09 20.49 -1.60
N GLU A 137 7.99 21.25 -0.97
CA GLU A 137 8.68 22.37 -1.60
C GLU A 137 9.85 21.94 -2.48
N ASN A 138 10.34 20.71 -2.29
CA ASN A 138 11.49 20.17 -3.01
C ASN A 138 11.51 18.62 -2.93
N TYR A 139 12.49 18.03 -3.64
CA TYR A 139 12.65 16.58 -3.70
C TYR A 139 12.95 15.94 -2.33
N ASP A 140 13.82 16.56 -1.54
CA ASP A 140 14.23 16.02 -0.25
C ASP A 140 13.03 15.98 0.72
N GLU A 141 12.21 17.02 0.70
CA GLU A 141 10.97 17.05 1.49
C GLU A 141 9.97 15.99 1.02
N ALA A 142 9.85 15.77 -0.28
CA ALA A 142 9.00 14.70 -0.82
C ALA A 142 9.45 13.30 -0.35
N VAL A 143 10.77 13.06 -0.29
CA VAL A 143 11.34 11.82 0.23
C VAL A 143 11.04 11.67 1.73
N GLU A 144 11.21 12.72 2.52
CA GLU A 144 10.93 12.67 3.96
C GLU A 144 9.43 12.47 4.25
N GLN A 145 8.53 13.05 3.45
CA GLN A 145 7.10 12.79 3.54
C GLN A 145 6.78 11.31 3.29
N LEU A 146 7.38 10.71 2.25
CA LEU A 146 7.21 9.29 1.97
C LEU A 146 7.69 8.40 3.12
N LYS A 147 8.88 8.68 3.66
CA LYS A 147 9.45 7.93 4.80
C LYS A 147 8.57 8.06 6.05
N THR A 148 8.12 9.26 6.34
CA THR A 148 7.22 9.54 7.47
C THR A 148 5.92 8.75 7.34
N PHE A 149 5.29 8.79 6.16
CA PHE A 149 4.07 8.02 5.89
C PHE A 149 4.27 6.53 6.14
N ILE A 150 5.37 5.93 5.66
CA ILE A 150 5.68 4.50 5.83
C ILE A 150 5.77 4.13 7.31
N VAL A 151 6.50 4.91 8.11
CA VAL A 151 6.68 4.67 9.55
C VAL A 151 5.36 4.81 10.31
N GLU A 152 4.62 5.89 10.09
CA GLU A 152 3.32 6.12 10.73
C GLU A 152 2.31 5.04 10.37
N ARG A 153 2.27 4.64 9.09
CA ARG A 153 1.38 3.60 8.60
C ARG A 153 1.72 2.24 9.19
N GLY A 154 3.01 1.89 9.22
CA GLY A 154 3.48 0.66 9.83
C GLY A 154 3.09 0.57 11.30
N ALA A 155 3.39 1.60 12.07
CA ALA A 155 3.05 1.66 13.49
C ALA A 155 1.54 1.50 13.75
N TRP A 156 0.72 2.23 12.97
CA TRP A 156 -0.73 2.11 13.10
C TRP A 156 -1.25 0.71 12.75
N MET A 157 -0.75 0.12 11.67
CA MET A 157 -1.17 -1.23 11.26
C MET A 157 -0.72 -2.29 12.27
N ASP A 158 0.45 -2.18 12.87
CA ASP A 158 0.94 -3.10 13.91
C ASP A 158 -0.03 -3.17 15.10
N GLU A 159 -0.59 -2.03 15.49
CA GLU A 159 -1.57 -1.95 16.58
C GLU A 159 -2.97 -2.44 16.15
N ASN A 160 -3.35 -2.21 14.89
CA ASN A 160 -4.74 -2.26 14.47
C ASN A 160 -5.09 -3.42 13.53
N ILE A 161 -4.14 -4.12 12.91
CA ILE A 161 -4.43 -5.16 11.90
C ILE A 161 -5.40 -6.23 12.41
N LYS A 162 -5.36 -6.56 13.70
CA LYS A 162 -6.24 -7.54 14.34
C LYS A 162 -7.70 -7.10 14.44
N ILE A 163 -7.98 -5.78 14.28
CA ILE A 163 -9.35 -5.23 14.27
C ILE A 163 -10.13 -5.78 13.06
N LEU A 164 -9.46 -6.20 12.00
CA LEU A 164 -10.12 -6.86 10.86
C LEU A 164 -10.97 -8.07 11.28
N LYS A 165 -10.67 -8.72 12.40
CA LYS A 165 -11.46 -9.85 12.93
C LYS A 165 -12.89 -9.46 13.30
N GLN A 166 -13.19 -8.19 13.58
CA GLN A 166 -14.56 -7.74 13.85
C GLN A 166 -15.50 -7.88 12.64
N TYR A 167 -14.95 -7.95 11.43
CA TYR A 167 -15.74 -8.03 10.19
C TYR A 167 -16.00 -9.45 9.73
N CYS A 168 -15.28 -10.43 10.26
CA CYS A 168 -15.34 -11.80 9.80
C CYS A 168 -16.16 -12.72 10.70
N HIS A 169 -16.53 -13.85 10.14
CA HIS A 169 -17.18 -14.96 10.80
C HIS A 169 -16.58 -16.25 10.25
N GLU A 170 -16.94 -17.38 10.85
CA GLU A 170 -16.47 -18.71 10.45
C GLU A 170 -16.60 -18.91 8.93
N SER A 171 -15.57 -19.46 8.32
CA SER A 171 -15.54 -19.70 6.87
C SER A 171 -16.69 -20.58 6.44
N LYS A 172 -17.36 -20.22 5.34
CA LYS A 172 -18.38 -21.04 4.70
C LYS A 172 -17.76 -22.28 4.00
N ILE A 173 -16.47 -22.29 3.81
CA ILE A 173 -15.73 -23.41 3.21
C ILE A 173 -15.31 -24.36 4.31
N LYS A 174 -16.09 -25.41 4.55
CA LYS A 174 -15.92 -26.37 5.66
C LYS A 174 -14.49 -26.88 5.87
N LYS A 175 -13.72 -27.05 4.80
CA LYS A 175 -12.32 -27.50 4.89
C LYS A 175 -11.36 -26.50 5.56
N PHE A 176 -11.79 -25.27 5.78
CA PHE A 176 -11.02 -24.23 6.45
C PHE A 176 -11.35 -24.06 7.95
N ASN A 177 -12.34 -24.80 8.44
CA ASN A 177 -12.81 -24.74 9.83
C ASN A 177 -12.22 -25.84 10.72
N HIS A 178 -11.04 -26.39 10.37
CA HIS A 178 -10.36 -27.47 11.10
C HIS A 178 -8.99 -27.06 11.59
#